data_1cba4e898541bf98a4ceb93d52a67541
#
_entry.id   1cba4e898541bf98a4ceb93d52a67541
#
_cell.length_a   1.000
_cell.length_b   1.000
_cell.length_c   1.000
_cell.angle_alpha   90.00
_cell.angle_beta   90.00
_cell.angle_gamma   90.00
#
_symmetry.space_group_name_H-M   'P 1'
#
loop_
_entity.id
_entity.type
_entity.pdbx_description
1 polymer ?
#
loop_
_entity_poly.entity_id
_entity_poly.type
_entity_poly.pdbx_seq_one_letter_code
_entity_poly.pdbx_strand_id
1 'polypeptide(L)'
;MQHKIRSVLVEDELTAREVLRNYLTKYCPQITIVGEAQNIKEAVPLIHEQKPQLVFLDVEMPFGNAFDVLEACKDVSFKTIFVTAFSEYSLIALNMSTA
;
A
#
# COMPACT_ATOMS: atom_id res chain seq x y z
N MET A 1 -23.62 -9.66 5.41
CA MET A 1 -22.27 -10.17 5.28
C MET A 1 -21.31 -9.09 4.84
N GLN A 2 -20.19 -8.97 5.51
CA GLN A 2 -19.24 -7.94 5.18
C GLN A 2 -18.11 -8.47 4.33
N HIS A 3 -17.76 -7.70 3.34
CA HIS A 3 -16.62 -8.02 2.51
C HIS A 3 -15.43 -7.24 3.00
N LYS A 4 -14.36 -7.96 3.27
CA LYS A 4 -13.12 -7.34 3.68
C LYS A 4 -12.20 -7.23 2.48
N ILE A 5 -11.56 -6.08 2.38
CA ILE A 5 -10.60 -5.83 1.31
C ILE A 5 -9.21 -6.08 1.88
N ARG A 6 -8.56 -7.10 1.37
CA ARG A 6 -7.21 -7.46 1.85
C ARG A 6 -6.20 -6.49 1.26
N SER A 7 -5.42 -5.87 2.11
CA SER A 7 -4.53 -4.78 1.71
C SER A 7 -3.13 -4.95 2.24
N VAL A 8 -2.18 -4.41 1.51
CA VAL A 8 -0.79 -4.34 1.92
C VAL A 8 -0.38 -2.88 1.96
N LEU A 9 0.37 -2.50 2.97
CA LEU A 9 0.92 -1.15 3.10
C LEU A 9 2.41 -1.19 2.75
N VAL A 10 2.84 -0.29 1.88
CA VAL A 10 4.25 -0.18 1.53
C VAL A 10 4.69 1.24 1.80
N GLU A 11 5.45 1.43 2.86
CA GLU A 11 5.86 2.73 3.34
C GLU A 11 7.14 2.56 4.14
N ASP A 12 8.19 3.28 3.77
CA ASP A 12 9.48 3.10 4.39
C ASP A 12 9.58 3.72 5.78
N GLU A 13 8.83 4.75 6.06
CA GLU A 13 8.92 5.43 7.34
C GLU A 13 7.93 4.83 8.32
N LEU A 14 8.43 4.37 9.45
CA LEU A 14 7.60 3.69 10.43
C LEU A 14 6.45 4.56 10.93
N THR A 15 6.74 5.82 11.24
CA THR A 15 5.72 6.70 11.77
C THR A 15 4.61 6.93 10.75
N ALA A 16 4.98 7.16 9.50
CA ALA A 16 3.97 7.36 8.45
C ALA A 16 3.15 6.10 8.26
N ARG A 17 3.80 4.94 8.32
CA ARG A 17 3.09 3.67 8.16
C ARG A 17 2.11 3.45 9.30
N GLU A 18 2.51 3.82 10.52
CA GLU A 18 1.61 3.68 11.66
C GLU A 18 0.43 4.63 11.58
N VAL A 19 0.67 5.85 11.13
CA VAL A 19 -0.42 6.81 10.95
C VAL A 19 -1.43 6.28 9.94
N LEU A 20 -0.94 5.77 8.84
CA LEU A 20 -1.84 5.23 7.82
C LEU A 20 -2.59 4.02 8.34
N ARG A 21 -1.91 3.12 9.01
CA ARG A 21 -2.56 1.93 9.57
C ARG A 21 -3.65 2.32 10.55
N ASN A 22 -3.36 3.26 11.44
CA ASN A 22 -4.34 3.69 12.42
C ASN A 22 -5.53 4.37 11.77
N TYR A 23 -5.27 5.17 10.75
CA TYR A 23 -6.34 5.83 10.02
C TYR A 23 -7.27 4.79 9.37
N LEU A 24 -6.68 3.82 8.70
CA LEU A 24 -7.47 2.80 8.03
C LEU A 24 -8.27 1.97 9.03
N THR A 25 -7.65 1.63 10.14
CA THR A 25 -8.32 0.85 11.17
C THR A 25 -9.51 1.60 11.74
N LYS A 26 -9.35 2.91 11.92
CA LYS A 26 -10.38 3.70 12.56
C LYS A 26 -11.50 4.08 11.61
N TYR A 27 -11.16 4.44 10.38
CA TYR A 27 -12.13 5.02 9.46
C TYR A 27 -12.53 4.12 8.32
N CYS A 28 -11.79 3.06 8.08
CA CYS A 28 -12.05 2.18 6.95
C CYS A 28 -12.11 0.74 7.42
N PRO A 29 -13.12 0.39 8.20
CA PRO A 29 -13.18 -0.95 8.81
C PRO A 29 -13.29 -2.08 7.79
N GLN A 30 -13.68 -1.78 6.57
CA GLN A 30 -13.76 -2.82 5.55
C GLN A 30 -12.39 -3.21 5.00
N ILE A 31 -11.34 -2.45 5.36
CA ILE A 31 -10.01 -2.77 4.90
C ILE A 31 -9.28 -3.59 5.93
N THR A 32 -8.76 -4.74 5.51
CA THR A 32 -7.99 -5.61 6.37
C THR A 32 -6.54 -5.56 5.90
N ILE A 33 -5.65 -5.14 6.78
CA ILE A 33 -4.23 -5.06 6.45
C ILE A 33 -3.62 -6.43 6.67
N VAL A 34 -3.16 -7.06 5.60
CA VAL A 34 -2.60 -8.41 5.68
C VAL A 34 -1.08 -8.40 5.69
N GLY A 35 -0.47 -7.24 5.51
CA GLY A 35 0.97 -7.16 5.59
C GLY A 35 1.46 -5.75 5.41
N GLU A 36 2.67 -5.48 5.85
CA GLU A 36 3.31 -4.19 5.73
C GLU A 36 4.75 -4.40 5.30
N ALA A 37 5.23 -3.53 4.41
CA ALA A 37 6.59 -3.59 3.93
C ALA A 37 7.19 -2.20 3.98
N GLN A 38 8.49 -2.14 4.21
CA GLN A 38 9.15 -0.85 4.32
C GLN A 38 10.03 -0.53 3.14
N ASN A 39 10.12 -1.42 2.18
CA ASN A 39 10.92 -1.17 0.97
C ASN A 39 10.49 -2.14 -0.11
N ILE A 40 11.07 -1.97 -1.29
CA ILE A 40 10.71 -2.79 -2.44
C ILE A 40 11.07 -4.26 -2.21
N LYS A 41 12.21 -4.50 -1.58
CA LYS A 41 12.66 -5.88 -1.35
C LYS A 41 11.66 -6.67 -0.52
N GLU A 42 11.03 -5.99 0.43
CA GLU A 42 10.02 -6.64 1.25
C GLU A 42 8.66 -6.66 0.57
N ALA A 43 8.35 -5.61 -0.18
CA ALA A 43 7.03 -5.46 -0.75
C ALA A 43 6.76 -6.51 -1.83
N VAL A 44 7.73 -6.78 -2.69
CA VAL A 44 7.50 -7.66 -3.83
C VAL A 44 7.16 -9.09 -3.38
N PRO A 45 7.96 -9.73 -2.51
CA PRO A 45 7.56 -11.07 -2.07
C PRO A 45 6.28 -11.08 -1.26
N LEU A 46 6.04 -10.02 -0.48
CA LEU A 46 4.83 -9.94 0.32
C LEU A 46 3.59 -9.88 -0.58
N ILE A 47 3.64 -9.07 -1.62
CA ILE A 47 2.51 -8.96 -2.54
C ILE A 47 2.28 -10.27 -3.27
N HIS A 48 3.36 -10.93 -3.69
CA HIS A 48 3.22 -12.21 -4.37
C HIS A 48 2.64 -13.27 -3.45
N GLU A 49 3.02 -13.24 -2.19
CA GLU A 49 2.55 -14.22 -1.23
C GLU A 49 1.10 -13.98 -0.83
N GLN A 50 0.78 -12.73 -0.50
CA GLN A 50 -0.53 -12.40 0.03
C GLN A 50 -1.58 -12.17 -1.04
N LYS A 51 -1.16 -11.82 -2.24
CA LYS A 51 -2.06 -11.52 -3.35
C LYS A 51 -3.20 -10.60 -2.90
N PRO A 52 -2.84 -9.40 -2.41
CA PRO A 52 -3.85 -8.49 -1.87
C PRO A 52 -4.75 -7.96 -2.98
N GLN A 53 -5.88 -7.42 -2.57
CA GLN A 53 -6.76 -6.75 -3.50
C GLN A 53 -6.39 -5.29 -3.67
N LEU A 54 -5.70 -4.72 -2.68
CA LEU A 54 -5.39 -3.31 -2.64
C LEU A 54 -4.00 -3.11 -2.04
N VAL A 55 -3.22 -2.23 -2.64
CA VAL A 55 -1.90 -1.90 -2.13
C VAL A 55 -1.83 -0.39 -1.94
N PHE A 56 -1.50 0.03 -0.72
CA PHE A 56 -1.20 1.42 -0.43
C PHE A 56 0.30 1.58 -0.58
N LEU A 57 0.70 2.42 -1.50
CA LEU A 57 2.07 2.43 -1.98
C LEU A 57 2.65 3.83 -1.89
N ASP A 58 3.71 3.98 -1.10
CA ASP A 58 4.41 5.24 -1.00
C ASP A 58 5.11 5.53 -2.31
N VAL A 59 4.98 6.76 -2.77
CA VAL A 59 5.58 7.16 -4.03
C VAL A 59 7.10 7.14 -3.94
N GLU A 60 7.64 7.54 -2.80
CA GLU A 60 9.08 7.62 -2.62
C GLU A 60 9.56 6.60 -1.62
N MET A 61 10.42 5.72 -2.06
CA MET A 61 11.01 4.71 -1.20
C MET A 61 12.49 4.58 -1.53
N PRO A 62 13.30 4.19 -0.54
CA PRO A 62 14.71 3.95 -0.81
C PRO A 62 14.87 2.81 -1.79
N PHE A 63 15.90 2.89 -2.60
CA PHE A 63 16.29 1.84 -3.53
C PHE A 63 15.29 1.60 -4.64
N GLY A 64 14.56 2.64 -5.02
CA GLY A 64 13.60 2.51 -6.10
C GLY A 64 12.38 3.36 -5.83
N ASN A 65 11.31 3.09 -6.56
CA ASN A 65 10.10 3.85 -6.39
C ASN A 65 8.88 2.95 -6.59
N ALA A 66 7.72 3.57 -6.45
CA ALA A 66 6.46 2.84 -6.50
C ALA A 66 6.29 2.07 -7.81
N PHE A 67 6.77 2.63 -8.91
CA PHE A 67 6.58 1.98 -10.20
C PHE A 67 7.40 0.70 -10.31
N ASP A 68 8.53 0.64 -9.61
CA ASP A 68 9.32 -0.59 -9.59
C ASP A 68 8.54 -1.74 -8.94
N VAL A 69 7.80 -1.41 -7.89
CA VAL A 69 6.96 -2.41 -7.23
C VAL A 69 5.87 -2.88 -8.18
N LEU A 70 5.22 -1.94 -8.86
CA LEU A 70 4.15 -2.29 -9.78
C LEU A 70 4.65 -3.17 -10.92
N GLU A 71 5.83 -2.84 -11.43
CA GLU A 71 6.40 -3.62 -12.53
C GLU A 71 6.74 -5.03 -12.05
N ALA A 72 7.35 -5.14 -10.88
CA ALA A 72 7.74 -6.44 -10.36
C ALA A 72 6.55 -7.31 -9.97
N CYS A 73 5.41 -6.70 -9.73
CA CYS A 73 4.21 -7.42 -9.29
C CYS A 73 3.11 -7.40 -10.33
N LYS A 74 3.46 -7.16 -11.59
CA LYS A 74 2.43 -7.02 -12.61
C LYS A 74 1.66 -8.30 -12.88
N ASP A 75 2.16 -9.42 -12.40
CA ASP A 75 1.46 -10.69 -12.51
C ASP A 75 0.43 -10.89 -11.42
N VAL A 76 0.34 -9.98 -10.47
CA VAL A 76 -0.66 -10.02 -9.41
C VAL A 76 -1.67 -8.92 -9.67
N SER A 77 -2.93 -9.26 -9.60
CA SER A 77 -3.98 -8.29 -9.89
C SER A 77 -4.40 -7.59 -8.61
N PHE A 78 -4.20 -6.27 -8.54
CA PHE A 78 -4.62 -5.48 -7.40
C PHE A 78 -4.79 -4.03 -7.82
N LYS A 79 -5.50 -3.30 -6.99
CA LYS A 79 -5.63 -1.86 -7.18
C LYS A 79 -4.61 -1.15 -6.32
N THR A 80 -4.19 0.03 -6.75
CA THR A 80 -3.15 0.76 -6.08
C THR A 80 -3.66 2.13 -5.67
N ILE A 81 -3.37 2.50 -4.43
CA ILE A 81 -3.57 3.86 -3.95
C ILE A 81 -2.21 4.41 -3.62
N PHE A 82 -1.82 5.46 -4.30
CA PHE A 82 -0.55 6.10 -4.01
C PHE A 82 -0.70 7.01 -2.80
N VAL A 83 0.29 6.94 -1.93
CA VAL A 83 0.31 7.72 -0.71
C VAL A 83 1.57 8.56 -0.75
N THR A 84 1.49 9.77 -0.22
CA THR A 84 2.66 10.61 -0.14
C THR A 84 2.78 11.17 1.27
N ALA A 85 3.99 11.20 1.75
CA ALA A 85 4.28 11.78 3.05
C ALA A 85 4.71 13.23 2.96
N PHE A 86 4.73 13.77 1.77
CA PHE A 86 5.19 15.15 1.60
C PHE A 86 4.27 16.15 2.23
N SER A 87 3.01 15.85 2.23
CA SER A 87 2.04 16.81 2.68
C SER A 87 1.31 16.24 3.87
N GLU A 88 1.29 17.01 4.93
CA GLU A 88 0.54 16.59 6.08
C GLU A 88 -0.96 16.64 5.80
N TYR A 89 -1.34 17.16 4.66
CA TYR A 89 -2.76 17.29 4.36
C TYR A 89 -3.30 16.13 3.57
N SER A 90 -2.46 15.42 2.89
CA SER A 90 -3.02 14.44 2.00
C SER A 90 -2.23 13.18 2.08
N LEU A 91 -2.78 12.27 2.80
CA LEU A 91 -2.23 10.95 2.85
C LEU A 91 -2.45 10.24 1.56
N ILE A 92 -3.51 10.60 0.89
CA ILE A 92 -3.90 9.89 -0.31
C ILE A 92 -3.78 10.82 -1.46
N ALA A 93 -2.92 10.47 -2.36
CA ALA A 93 -2.75 11.28 -3.54
C ALA A 93 -3.78 10.93 -4.58
N LEU A 94 -3.78 9.71 -5.03
CA LEU A 94 -4.64 9.34 -6.13
C LEU A 94 -4.98 7.88 -6.08
N ASN A 95 -6.13 7.58 -6.60
CA ASN A 95 -6.50 6.22 -6.87
C ASN A 95 -6.16 5.93 -8.31
N MET A 96 -5.16 5.12 -8.49
CA MET A 96 -4.66 4.81 -9.82
C MET A 96 -5.22 3.51 -10.32
N SER A 97 -6.47 3.31 -10.12
CA SER A 97 -7.10 2.13 -10.61
C SER A 97 -7.00 2.09 -12.11
N THR A 98 -6.38 1.10 -12.61
CA THR A 98 -6.23 0.96 -14.03
C THR A 98 -7.12 -0.11 -14.57
N ALA A 99 -8.01 -0.42 -13.88
CA ALA A 99 -8.91 -1.52 -14.22
C ALA A 99 -8.76 -2.01 -15.61
#